data_4238094fc163c7b3b966d74475400359
#
_entry.id   4238094fc163c7b3b966d74475400359
#
_cell.length_a   1.000
_cell.length_b   1.000
_cell.length_c   1.000
_cell.angle_alpha   90.00
_cell.angle_beta   90.00
_cell.angle_gamma   90.00
#
_symmetry.space_group_name_H-M   'P 1'
#
loop_
_entity.id
_entity.type
_entity.pdbx_description
1 polymer ?
#
loop_
_entity_poly.entity_id
_entity_poly.type
_entity_poly.pdbx_seq_one_letter_code
_entity_poly.pdbx_strand_id
1 'polypeptide(L)' 'MIKYLLELRVKDENKIRIINNHIFKEKPMSDREMEEKQIEFCKNMRENYEKAGKTLEILEYSMTEVR' A
#
# COMPACT_ATOMS: atom_id res chain seq x y z
N MET A 1 -20.72 -0.35 4.76
CA MET A 1 -19.27 -0.43 4.96
C MET A 1 -18.55 0.15 3.74
N ILE A 2 -17.54 0.96 3.97
CA ILE A 2 -16.79 1.62 2.90
C ILE A 2 -15.56 0.80 2.57
N LYS A 3 -15.33 0.57 1.28
CA LYS A 3 -14.19 -0.20 0.80
C LYS A 3 -13.17 0.73 0.15
N TYR A 4 -11.92 0.59 0.52
CA TYR A 4 -10.81 1.33 -0.08
C TYR A 4 -9.86 0.37 -0.77
N LEU A 5 -9.33 0.78 -1.91
CA LEU A 5 -8.29 0.06 -2.60
C LEU A 5 -6.97 0.78 -2.40
N LEU A 6 -6.03 0.09 -1.77
CA LEU A 6 -4.65 0.56 -1.65
C LEU A 6 -3.83 -0.16 -2.70
N GLU A 7 -3.17 0.61 -3.56
CA GLU A 7 -2.40 0.07 -4.66
C GLU A 7 -0.97 0.58 -4.61
N LEU A 8 -0.02 -0.34 -4.73
CA LEU A 8 1.40 -0.02 -4.78
C LEU A 8 1.99 -0.50 -6.09
N ARG A 9 2.78 0.37 -6.72
CA ARG A 9 3.63 -0.02 -7.84
C ARG A 9 5.04 -0.13 -7.30
N VAL A 10 5.62 -1.31 -7.40
CA VAL A 10 6.92 -1.62 -6.80
C VAL A 10 7.86 -2.24 -7.81
N LYS A 11 9.15 -2.07 -7.58
CA LYS A 11 10.19 -2.72 -8.35
C LYS A 11 10.88 -3.75 -7.47
N ASP A 12 10.83 -5.01 -7.88
CA ASP A 12 11.39 -6.14 -7.15
C ASP A 12 12.27 -6.92 -8.12
N GLU A 13 13.56 -7.00 -7.84
CA GLU A 13 14.54 -7.72 -8.67
C GLU A 13 14.45 -7.38 -10.17
N ASN A 14 14.37 -6.07 -10.49
CA ASN A 14 14.23 -5.57 -11.86
C ASN A 14 12.88 -5.85 -12.54
N LYS A 15 11.89 -6.29 -11.76
CA LYS A 15 10.52 -6.50 -12.25
C LYS A 15 9.59 -5.51 -11.58
N ILE A 16 8.69 -4.94 -12.38
CA ILE A 16 7.65 -4.05 -11.85
C ILE A 16 6.42 -4.89 -11.53
N ARG A 17 5.93 -4.74 -10.31
CA ARG A 17 4.74 -5.45 -9.83
C ARG A 17 3.75 -4.48 -9.24
N ILE A 18 2.48 -4.84 -9.28
CA ILE A 18 1.40 -4.08 -8.66
C ILE A 18 0.87 -4.91 -7.50
N ILE A 19 0.85 -4.30 -6.32
CA ILE A 19 0.34 -4.93 -5.10
C ILE A 19 -0.92 -4.21 -4.69
N ASN A 20 -2.01 -4.96 -4.53
CA ASN A 20 -3.30 -4.41 -4.12
C ASN A 20 -3.68 -4.91 -2.74
N ASN A 21 -4.30 -4.04 -1.96
CA ASN A 21 -4.86 -4.41 -0.68
C ASN A 21 -6.20 -3.68 -0.49
N HIS A 22 -7.19 -4.38 0.03
CA HIS A 22 -8.50 -3.80 0.31
C HIS A 22 -8.64 -3.54 1.80
N ILE A 23 -9.14 -2.34 2.13
CA ILE A 23 -9.39 -1.94 3.52
C ILE A 23 -10.85 -1.60 3.65
N PHE A 24 -11.50 -2.15 4.68
CA PHE A 24 -12.92 -1.92 4.95
C PHE A 24 -13.06 -1.06 6.20
N LYS A 25 -13.85 -0.01 6.11
CA LYS A 25 -14.12 0.90 7.21
C LYS A 25 -15.62 1.15 7.35
N GLU A 26 -16.10 1.33 8.58
CA GLU A 26 -17.49 1.68 8.81
C GLU A 26 -17.74 3.16 8.50
N LYS A 27 -16.75 4.00 8.72
CA LYS A 27 -16.82 5.44 8.47
C LYS A 27 -15.78 5.87 7.45
N PRO A 28 -16.04 6.93 6.69
CA PRO A 28 -15.05 7.42 5.73
C PRO A 28 -13.76 7.83 6.44
N MET A 29 -12.63 7.52 5.81
CA MET A 29 -11.33 7.97 6.29
C MET A 29 -11.08 9.41 5.82
N SER A 30 -10.47 10.22 6.70
CA SER A 30 -10.00 11.53 6.31
C SER A 30 -8.78 11.39 5.39
N ASP A 31 -8.43 12.46 4.69
CA ASP A 31 -7.24 12.46 3.82
C ASP A 31 -5.98 12.11 4.62
N ARG A 32 -5.89 12.60 5.85
CA ARG A 32 -4.78 12.31 6.73
C ARG A 32 -4.69 10.83 7.10
N GLU A 33 -5.83 10.22 7.43
CA GLU A 33 -5.88 8.78 7.72
C GLU A 33 -5.48 7.95 6.51
N MET A 34 -5.95 8.32 5.33
CA MET A 34 -5.61 7.64 4.10
C MET A 34 -4.11 7.70 3.82
N GLU A 35 -3.51 8.87 4.04
CA GLU A 35 -2.07 9.03 3.87
C GLU A 35 -1.28 8.20 4.87
N GLU A 36 -1.67 8.23 6.15
CA GLU A 36 -1.03 7.45 7.19
C GLU A 36 -1.09 5.95 6.90
N LYS A 37 -2.23 5.45 6.42
CA LYS A 37 -2.39 4.04 6.05
C LYS A 37 -1.49 3.65 4.89
N GLN A 38 -1.37 4.51 3.90
CA GLN A 38 -0.49 4.27 2.76
C GLN A 38 0.97 4.19 3.19
N ILE A 39 1.42 5.12 4.01
CA ILE A 39 2.79 5.16 4.52
C ILE A 39 3.08 3.93 5.37
N GLU A 40 2.17 3.58 6.27
CA GLU A 40 2.30 2.39 7.12
C GLU A 40 2.43 1.11 6.30
N PHE A 41 1.59 0.97 5.28
CA PHE A 41 1.63 -0.19 4.41
C PHE A 41 2.95 -0.29 3.64
N CYS A 42 3.44 0.82 3.11
CA CYS A 42 4.73 0.88 2.44
C CYS A 42 5.87 0.46 3.36
N LYS A 43 5.85 0.97 4.59
CA LYS A 43 6.86 0.63 5.60
C LYS A 43 6.85 -0.86 5.91
N ASN A 44 5.66 -1.43 6.14
CA ASN A 44 5.52 -2.85 6.46
C ASN A 44 6.00 -3.73 5.31
N MET A 45 5.70 -3.35 4.07
CA MET A 45 6.16 -4.10 2.90
C MET A 45 7.68 -4.09 2.79
N ARG A 46 8.32 -2.94 3.00
CA ARG A 46 9.77 -2.85 2.99
C ARG A 46 10.40 -3.72 4.07
N GLU A 47 9.88 -3.65 5.28
CA GLU A 47 10.38 -4.45 6.39
C GLU A 47 10.28 -5.95 6.13
N ASN A 48 9.16 -6.40 5.55
CA ASN A 48 8.96 -7.80 5.21
C ASN A 48 9.97 -8.27 4.15
N TYR A 49 10.24 -7.44 3.16
CA TYR A 49 11.22 -7.76 2.12
C TYR A 49 12.65 -7.80 2.69
N GLU A 50 12.98 -6.85 3.58
CA GLU A 50 14.28 -6.82 4.25
C GLU A 50 14.52 -8.08 5.08
N LYS A 51 13.50 -8.54 5.81
CA LYS A 51 13.58 -9.78 6.59
C LYS A 51 13.84 -11.00 5.72
N ALA A 52 13.37 -10.97 4.48
CA ALA A 52 13.60 -12.04 3.51
C ALA A 52 14.93 -11.86 2.76
N GLY A 53 15.73 -10.86 3.11
CA GLY A 53 16.99 -10.57 2.45
C GLY A 53 16.83 -9.93 1.08
N LYS A 54 15.69 -9.32 0.82
CA LYS A 54 15.38 -8.69 -0.46
C LYS A 54 15.24 -7.18 -0.33
N THR A 55 15.43 -6.47 -1.44
CA THR A 55 15.25 -5.03 -1.53
C THR A 55 13.98 -4.72 -2.32
N LEU A 56 13.16 -3.82 -1.80
CA LEU A 56 11.94 -3.39 -2.47
C LEU A 56 12.00 -1.88 -2.69
N GLU A 57 11.80 -1.46 -3.94
CA GLU A 57 11.68 -0.06 -4.28
C GLU A 57 10.20 0.26 -4.55
N ILE A 58 9.64 1.20 -3.82
CA ILE A 58 8.26 1.63 -4.02
C ILE A 58 8.27 2.83 -4.96
N LEU A 59 7.72 2.63 -6.16
CA LEU A 59 7.71 3.64 -7.20
C LEU A 59 6.54 4.60 -7.07
N GLU A 60 5.39 4.07 -6.67
CA GLU A 60 4.16 4.83 -6.58
C GLU A 60 3.19 4.15 -5.64
N TYR A 61 2.37 4.93 -4.96
CA TYR A 61 1.29 4.39 -4.13
C TYR A 61 0.05 5.27 -4.23
N SER A 62 -1.11 4.66 -4.10
CA SER A 62 -2.38 5.37 -4.14
C SER A 62 -3.42 4.65 -3.29
N MET A 63 -4.41 5.38 -2.85
CA MET A 63 -5.56 4.82 -2.16
C MET A 63 -6.82 5.51 -2.68
N THR A 64 -7.80 4.71 -3.08
CA THR A 64 -9.07 5.23 -3.62
C THR A 64 -10.25 4.51 -2.98
N GLU A 65 -11.36 5.24 -2.84
CA GLU A 65 -12.61 4.64 -2.40
C GLU A 65 -13.22 3.88 -3.58
N VAL A 66 -13.59 2.64 -3.34
CA VAL A 66 -14.23 1.79 -4.34
C VAL A 66 -15.74 1.87 -4.15
N ARG A 67 -16.43 2.24 -5.22
CA ARG A 67 -17.90 2.35 -5.20
C ARG A 67 -18.55 1.21 -5.95
#